data_285b822a8dda3ded3ceb62477a1ac30f
#
_entry.id   285b822a8dda3ded3ceb62477a1ac30f
#
_cell.length_a   1.000
_cell.length_b   1.000
_cell.length_c   1.000
_cell.angle_alpha   90.00
_cell.angle_beta   90.00
_cell.angle_gamma   90.00
#
_symmetry.space_group_name_H-M   'P 1'
#
loop_
_entity.id
_entity.type
_entity.pdbx_description
1 polymer ?
#
loop_
_entity_poly.entity_id
_entity_poly.type
_entity_poly.pdbx_seq_one_letter_code
_entity_poly.pdbx_strand_id
1 'polypeptide(L)'
;MQIVLRSSLRSSYLVLVIAAGGWAGVRPLIAQDLPSPTQNAVAGAEVFGEKGCIRCHSISGGGQSLGPDLGAIGSTRTFQDLTATLWNHLPDMNRRMADLAIERPHLSAREAGDLFAYLYTLGYFDSAGDPERGNRLFTDLSCIRCHQIGGVGGVVGPVLDHVGARGVPIEVAAAMWNHAPAMMEAAEVGGVARPRMSGSDLADLIAYLRSTVDAIPGESLYVLPGDASAGARALVDRQCVECHGNPGEGGAIAPDLAGLSGGASLIDFVTLMWNKTPGMVSALRARELEFPNLKAEDFADIVAYLYSVNYFAAGGRASRGRALIDGKGCTRCHSIDILATRPGLNHPSSLTAALWNHLAVLEAGEGAEANWPSFTGPEMQDLMAFFQASVP
;
A
#
# COMPACT_ATOMS: atom_id res chain seq x y z
N MET A 1 93.73 16.20 34.35
CA MET A 1 93.43 16.29 32.89
C MET A 1 92.13 15.59 32.65
N GLN A 2 90.98 16.31 32.73
CA GLN A 2 89.64 15.80 32.61
C GLN A 2 89.16 15.99 31.19
N ILE A 3 88.80 14.93 30.52
CA ILE A 3 88.17 14.95 29.19
C ILE A 3 86.63 14.81 29.38
N VAL A 4 85.93 15.87 29.05
CA VAL A 4 84.46 15.92 29.07
C VAL A 4 83.95 15.45 27.71
N LEU A 5 83.30 14.29 27.65
CA LEU A 5 82.55 13.81 26.50
C LEU A 5 81.13 14.36 26.55
N ARG A 6 80.78 15.25 25.62
CA ARG A 6 79.39 15.67 25.39
C ARG A 6 78.72 14.66 24.48
N SER A 7 77.72 13.93 24.98
CA SER A 7 76.80 13.14 24.18
C SER A 7 75.58 13.93 23.74
N SER A 8 75.45 14.16 22.45
CA SER A 8 74.28 14.79 21.82
C SER A 8 73.15 13.80 21.62
N LEU A 9 72.11 13.86 22.44
CA LEU A 9 70.83 13.12 22.24
C LEU A 9 70.03 13.82 21.13
N ARG A 10 69.97 13.22 19.97
CA ARG A 10 68.96 13.59 18.92
C ARG A 10 67.64 12.98 19.29
N SER A 11 66.72 13.79 19.74
CA SER A 11 65.29 13.44 19.94
C SER A 11 64.62 13.33 18.59
N SER A 12 64.34 12.11 18.12
CA SER A 12 63.48 11.85 16.95
C SER A 12 62.03 11.92 17.38
N TYR A 13 61.37 13.01 17.05
CA TYR A 13 59.92 13.09 17.19
C TYR A 13 59.26 12.27 16.08
N LEU A 14 58.67 11.12 16.46
CA LEU A 14 57.79 10.35 15.61
C LEU A 14 56.44 11.09 15.54
N VAL A 15 56.19 11.80 14.44
CA VAL A 15 54.88 12.40 14.18
C VAL A 15 53.94 11.28 13.79
N LEU A 16 53.07 10.87 14.72
CA LEU A 16 51.98 9.97 14.45
C LEU A 16 50.90 10.78 13.70
N VAL A 17 50.84 10.63 12.37
CA VAL A 17 49.75 11.13 11.56
C VAL A 17 48.56 10.14 11.78
N ILE A 18 47.69 10.50 12.71
CA ILE A 18 46.37 9.83 12.82
C ILE A 18 45.54 10.30 11.62
N ALA A 19 45.49 9.47 10.60
CA ALA A 19 44.49 9.64 9.53
C ALA A 19 43.11 9.51 10.18
N ALA A 20 42.46 10.63 10.42
CA ALA A 20 41.05 10.69 10.74
C ALA A 20 40.30 10.20 9.50
N GLY A 21 40.18 8.88 9.34
CA GLY A 21 39.23 8.25 8.45
C GLY A 21 37.87 8.72 8.91
N GLY A 22 37.28 9.62 8.15
CA GLY A 22 35.91 10.04 8.38
C GLY A 22 34.99 8.81 8.25
N TRP A 23 34.54 8.32 9.37
CA TRP A 23 33.36 7.51 9.43
C TRP A 23 32.25 8.44 8.96
N ALA A 24 31.82 8.28 7.71
CA ALA A 24 30.54 8.76 7.27
C ALA A 24 29.53 8.01 8.15
N GLY A 25 29.20 8.62 9.30
CA GLY A 25 28.23 8.07 10.22
C GLY A 25 26.96 7.85 9.45
N VAL A 26 26.54 6.61 9.36
CA VAL A 26 25.19 6.26 8.89
C VAL A 26 24.24 7.02 9.82
N ARG A 27 23.64 8.08 9.30
CA ARG A 27 22.70 8.89 10.05
C ARG A 27 21.47 8.01 10.30
N PRO A 28 21.04 7.78 11.55
CA PRO A 28 19.83 7.01 11.77
C PRO A 28 18.67 7.70 11.05
N LEU A 29 17.99 6.97 10.19
CA LEU A 29 16.76 7.44 9.55
C LEU A 29 15.69 7.62 10.64
N ILE A 30 15.01 8.73 10.60
CA ILE A 30 13.85 9.01 11.46
C ILE A 30 12.61 9.14 10.58
N ALA A 31 11.44 8.93 11.15
CA ALA A 31 10.18 8.96 10.40
C ALA A 31 9.95 10.28 9.63
N GLN A 32 10.59 11.37 10.04
CA GLN A 32 10.56 12.67 9.36
C GLN A 32 11.37 12.71 8.06
N ASP A 33 12.31 11.78 7.87
CA ASP A 33 13.12 11.68 6.66
C ASP A 33 12.41 10.85 5.57
N LEU A 34 11.27 10.19 5.91
CA LEU A 34 10.48 9.45 4.94
C LEU A 34 9.52 10.38 4.19
N PRO A 35 9.16 10.06 2.94
CA PRO A 35 8.13 10.79 2.20
C PRO A 35 6.84 10.88 3.03
N SER A 36 6.32 12.09 3.20
CA SER A 36 5.07 12.28 3.94
C SER A 36 3.90 11.76 3.12
N PRO A 37 3.02 10.92 3.72
CA PRO A 37 1.82 10.47 3.03
C PRO A 37 0.89 11.66 2.78
N THR A 38 0.38 11.75 1.55
CA THR A 38 -0.54 12.81 1.14
C THR A 38 -2.00 12.40 1.27
N GLN A 39 -2.26 11.19 1.80
CA GLN A 39 -3.57 10.56 1.82
C GLN A 39 -3.77 9.77 3.11
N ASN A 40 -5.03 9.76 3.56
CA ASN A 40 -5.44 9.03 4.76
C ASN A 40 -6.73 8.25 4.47
N ALA A 41 -6.65 6.92 4.49
CA ALA A 41 -7.79 6.05 4.20
C ALA A 41 -8.91 6.15 5.25
N VAL A 42 -8.59 6.43 6.52
CA VAL A 42 -9.59 6.63 7.58
C VAL A 42 -10.40 7.89 7.30
N ALA A 43 -9.72 9.01 7.02
CA ALA A 43 -10.38 10.25 6.61
C ALA A 43 -11.17 10.06 5.31
N GLY A 44 -10.69 9.21 4.40
CA GLY A 44 -11.39 8.86 3.16
C GLY A 44 -12.70 8.12 3.39
N ALA A 45 -12.78 7.25 4.40
CA ALA A 45 -14.02 6.61 4.82
C ALA A 45 -15.05 7.64 5.33
N GLU A 46 -14.59 8.63 6.11
CA GLU A 46 -15.43 9.76 6.56
C GLU A 46 -15.92 10.56 5.36
N VAL A 47 -15.03 10.93 4.43
CA VAL A 47 -15.40 11.64 3.19
C VAL A 47 -16.44 10.86 2.39
N PHE A 48 -16.30 9.53 2.26
CA PHE A 48 -17.26 8.68 1.57
C PHE A 48 -18.67 8.78 2.17
N GLY A 49 -18.77 8.79 3.51
CA GLY A 49 -20.02 8.99 4.23
C GLY A 49 -20.55 10.41 4.12
N GLU A 50 -19.75 11.41 4.48
CA GLU A 50 -20.14 12.82 4.59
C GLU A 50 -20.50 13.45 3.22
N LYS A 51 -19.73 13.12 2.17
CA LYS A 51 -20.04 13.57 0.80
C LYS A 51 -21.19 12.79 0.16
N GLY A 52 -21.76 11.82 0.87
CA GLY A 52 -22.98 11.13 0.46
C GLY A 52 -22.77 10.06 -0.62
N CYS A 53 -21.54 9.60 -0.89
CA CYS A 53 -21.27 8.52 -1.84
C CYS A 53 -22.04 7.25 -1.47
N ILE A 54 -22.17 6.96 -0.15
CA ILE A 54 -22.91 5.84 0.40
C ILE A 54 -24.42 5.85 0.08
N ARG A 55 -24.95 6.98 -0.35
CA ARG A 55 -26.38 7.07 -0.75
C ARG A 55 -26.66 6.32 -2.06
N CYS A 56 -25.65 6.08 -2.86
CA CYS A 56 -25.76 5.37 -4.13
C CYS A 56 -24.91 4.10 -4.16
N HIS A 57 -23.72 4.12 -3.57
CA HIS A 57 -22.77 3.03 -3.62
C HIS A 57 -22.77 2.24 -2.32
N SER A 58 -22.83 0.89 -2.43
CA SER A 58 -22.56 -0.01 -1.32
C SER A 58 -21.06 -0.30 -1.20
N ILE A 59 -20.67 -0.76 -0.02
CA ILE A 59 -19.36 -1.33 0.26
C ILE A 59 -19.59 -2.74 0.81
N SER A 60 -19.17 -3.76 0.07
CA SER A 60 -19.32 -5.17 0.47
C SER A 60 -20.76 -5.51 0.90
N GLY A 61 -21.74 -5.01 0.18
CA GLY A 61 -23.16 -5.22 0.44
C GLY A 61 -23.79 -4.30 1.50
N GLY A 62 -22.99 -3.49 2.18
CA GLY A 62 -23.49 -2.46 3.12
C GLY A 62 -23.70 -1.14 2.40
N GLY A 63 -24.88 -0.52 2.53
CA GLY A 63 -25.25 0.72 1.88
C GLY A 63 -26.38 0.58 0.86
N GLN A 64 -26.54 1.57 -0.01
CA GLN A 64 -27.53 1.57 -1.08
C GLN A 64 -26.97 0.91 -2.35
N SER A 65 -27.86 0.32 -3.15
CA SER A 65 -27.49 -0.38 -4.39
C SER A 65 -27.96 0.38 -5.65
N LEU A 66 -28.02 1.70 -5.61
CA LEU A 66 -28.36 2.54 -6.77
C LEU A 66 -27.21 2.65 -7.77
N GLY A 67 -25.97 2.54 -7.27
CA GLY A 67 -24.74 2.42 -8.02
C GLY A 67 -24.06 1.07 -7.77
N PRO A 68 -22.96 0.78 -8.48
CA PRO A 68 -22.21 -0.46 -8.26
C PRO A 68 -21.62 -0.52 -6.86
N ASP A 69 -21.46 -1.74 -6.33
CA ASP A 69 -20.73 -1.98 -5.07
C ASP A 69 -19.25 -1.67 -5.27
N LEU A 70 -18.73 -0.73 -4.47
CA LEU A 70 -17.34 -0.31 -4.56
C LEU A 70 -16.39 -1.21 -3.76
N GLY A 71 -16.90 -2.06 -2.85
CA GLY A 71 -16.10 -3.10 -2.19
C GLY A 71 -15.59 -4.17 -3.16
N ALA A 72 -16.20 -4.28 -4.35
CA ALA A 72 -15.76 -5.16 -5.42
C ALA A 72 -14.80 -4.47 -6.43
N ILE A 73 -14.39 -3.23 -6.17
CA ILE A 73 -13.36 -2.57 -6.98
C ILE A 73 -12.03 -3.25 -6.70
N GLY A 74 -11.63 -4.15 -7.60
CA GLY A 74 -10.45 -4.98 -7.43
C GLY A 74 -9.16 -4.20 -7.16
N SER A 75 -8.27 -4.79 -6.39
CA SER A 75 -6.96 -4.28 -5.93
C SER A 75 -5.96 -3.94 -7.04
N THR A 76 -6.28 -4.30 -8.27
CA THR A 76 -5.41 -4.07 -9.44
C THR A 76 -5.52 -2.65 -10.01
N ARG A 77 -6.35 -1.79 -9.41
CA ARG A 77 -6.56 -0.43 -9.92
C ARG A 77 -5.60 0.55 -9.29
N THR A 78 -4.84 1.21 -10.13
CA THR A 78 -3.98 2.34 -9.74
C THR A 78 -4.83 3.58 -9.42
N PHE A 79 -4.22 4.59 -8.82
CA PHE A 79 -4.85 5.89 -8.61
C PHE A 79 -5.38 6.47 -9.94
N GLN A 80 -4.61 6.31 -11.00
CA GLN A 80 -4.95 6.77 -12.33
C GLN A 80 -6.15 6.02 -12.90
N ASP A 81 -6.25 4.72 -12.66
CA ASP A 81 -7.42 3.92 -13.05
C ASP A 81 -8.68 4.38 -12.31
N LEU A 82 -8.56 4.67 -11.00
CA LEU A 82 -9.66 5.20 -10.21
C LEU A 82 -10.07 6.60 -10.69
N THR A 83 -9.10 7.48 -10.98
CA THR A 83 -9.38 8.83 -11.52
C THR A 83 -10.06 8.76 -12.89
N ALA A 84 -9.57 7.89 -13.79
CA ALA A 84 -10.18 7.68 -15.09
C ALA A 84 -11.60 7.11 -14.94
N THR A 85 -11.80 6.15 -14.05
CA THR A 85 -13.11 5.57 -13.76
C THR A 85 -14.07 6.62 -13.24
N LEU A 86 -13.66 7.43 -12.25
CA LEU A 86 -14.47 8.52 -11.70
C LEU A 86 -14.88 9.51 -12.77
N TRP A 87 -13.94 9.95 -13.59
CA TRP A 87 -14.20 10.85 -14.70
C TRP A 87 -15.18 10.27 -15.73
N ASN A 88 -14.97 9.02 -16.13
CA ASN A 88 -15.79 8.35 -17.14
C ASN A 88 -17.25 8.18 -16.70
N HIS A 89 -17.49 8.03 -15.39
CA HIS A 89 -18.81 7.84 -14.79
C HIS A 89 -19.46 9.17 -14.35
N LEU A 90 -18.73 10.26 -14.40
CA LEU A 90 -19.22 11.55 -13.89
C LEU A 90 -20.55 11.99 -14.51
N PRO A 91 -20.78 11.86 -15.84
CA PRO A 91 -22.08 12.20 -16.45
C PRO A 91 -23.24 11.38 -15.88
N ASP A 92 -23.07 10.06 -15.74
CA ASP A 92 -24.12 9.19 -15.20
C ASP A 92 -24.41 9.48 -13.73
N MET A 93 -23.37 9.69 -12.93
CA MET A 93 -23.53 10.09 -11.52
C MET A 93 -24.24 11.44 -11.41
N ASN A 94 -23.86 12.41 -12.23
CA ASN A 94 -24.47 13.75 -12.19
C ASN A 94 -25.96 13.69 -12.59
N ARG A 95 -26.31 12.97 -13.65
CA ARG A 95 -27.70 12.75 -14.06
C ARG A 95 -28.50 12.11 -12.94
N ARG A 96 -27.97 11.05 -12.31
CA ARG A 96 -28.66 10.36 -11.22
C ARG A 96 -28.82 11.22 -9.99
N MET A 97 -27.84 12.05 -9.66
CA MET A 97 -27.95 13.02 -8.57
C MET A 97 -29.02 14.07 -8.86
N ALA A 98 -29.10 14.56 -10.10
CA ALA A 98 -30.12 15.51 -10.53
C ALA A 98 -31.53 14.89 -10.43
N ASP A 99 -31.75 13.66 -10.91
CA ASP A 99 -33.01 12.92 -10.81
C ASP A 99 -33.51 12.77 -9.37
N LEU A 100 -32.56 12.66 -8.41
CA LEU A 100 -32.84 12.49 -7.01
C LEU A 100 -32.81 13.82 -6.22
N ALA A 101 -32.66 14.96 -6.89
CA ALA A 101 -32.50 16.28 -6.30
C ALA A 101 -31.35 16.33 -5.26
N ILE A 102 -30.26 15.62 -5.52
CA ILE A 102 -29.06 15.61 -4.71
C ILE A 102 -28.05 16.57 -5.34
N GLU A 103 -27.64 17.57 -4.57
CA GLU A 103 -26.56 18.47 -4.98
C GLU A 103 -25.23 17.69 -5.01
N ARG A 104 -24.45 17.87 -6.10
CA ARG A 104 -23.16 17.22 -6.23
C ARG A 104 -22.17 17.80 -5.22
N PRO A 105 -21.57 16.97 -4.34
CA PRO A 105 -20.63 17.46 -3.35
C PRO A 105 -19.34 17.97 -3.99
N HIS A 106 -18.83 19.07 -3.48
CA HIS A 106 -17.50 19.56 -3.84
C HIS A 106 -16.44 18.71 -3.12
N LEU A 107 -15.35 18.35 -3.83
CA LEU A 107 -14.17 17.71 -3.27
C LEU A 107 -12.96 18.66 -3.32
N SER A 108 -12.32 18.86 -2.19
CA SER A 108 -10.97 19.43 -2.14
C SER A 108 -9.94 18.40 -2.62
N ALA A 109 -8.74 18.86 -2.92
CA ALA A 109 -7.64 17.99 -3.32
C ALA A 109 -7.32 16.94 -2.23
N ARG A 110 -7.37 17.35 -0.96
CA ARG A 110 -7.16 16.44 0.17
C ARG A 110 -8.25 15.38 0.24
N GLU A 111 -9.51 15.78 0.22
CA GLU A 111 -10.64 14.86 0.26
C GLU A 111 -10.63 13.87 -0.90
N ALA A 112 -10.26 14.31 -2.11
CA ALA A 112 -10.11 13.41 -3.25
C ALA A 112 -9.00 12.39 -3.05
N GLY A 113 -7.86 12.79 -2.48
CA GLY A 113 -6.77 11.90 -2.14
C GLY A 113 -7.15 10.89 -1.06
N ASP A 114 -7.75 11.37 0.03
CA ASP A 114 -8.18 10.55 1.16
C ASP A 114 -9.27 9.54 0.73
N LEU A 115 -10.26 9.99 -0.06
CA LEU A 115 -11.29 9.13 -0.63
C LEU A 115 -10.69 8.00 -1.47
N PHE A 116 -9.71 8.32 -2.32
CA PHE A 116 -9.09 7.30 -3.15
C PHE A 116 -8.22 6.33 -2.35
N ALA A 117 -7.53 6.81 -1.31
CA ALA A 117 -6.84 5.94 -0.37
C ALA A 117 -7.81 4.94 0.27
N TYR A 118 -8.99 5.41 0.69
CA TYR A 118 -10.05 4.53 1.22
C TYR A 118 -10.55 3.51 0.19
N LEU A 119 -10.94 3.96 -0.99
CA LEU A 119 -11.42 3.07 -2.07
C LEU A 119 -10.37 2.02 -2.45
N TYR A 120 -9.10 2.40 -2.39
CA TYR A 120 -8.01 1.47 -2.64
C TYR A 120 -7.90 0.40 -1.55
N THR A 121 -8.09 0.77 -0.28
CA THR A 121 -8.06 -0.21 0.83
C THR A 121 -9.19 -1.24 0.72
N LEU A 122 -10.30 -0.91 0.07
CA LEU A 122 -11.38 -1.85 -0.16
C LEU A 122 -10.98 -3.00 -1.09
N GLY A 123 -10.00 -2.78 -1.97
CA GLY A 123 -9.43 -3.79 -2.85
C GLY A 123 -8.43 -4.74 -2.19
N TYR A 124 -8.11 -4.58 -0.91
CA TYR A 124 -7.17 -5.48 -0.22
C TYR A 124 -7.67 -6.91 -0.07
N PHE A 125 -8.98 -7.14 -0.20
CA PHE A 125 -9.65 -8.40 0.09
C PHE A 125 -10.28 -9.01 -1.16
N ASP A 126 -9.48 -9.22 -2.17
CA ASP A 126 -9.90 -9.46 -3.55
C ASP A 126 -10.65 -10.74 -3.85
N SER A 127 -10.62 -11.74 -3.08
CA SER A 127 -11.49 -12.88 -3.27
C SER A 127 -11.75 -13.61 -1.97
N ALA A 128 -13.00 -13.97 -1.75
CA ALA A 128 -13.30 -15.02 -0.83
C ALA A 128 -12.56 -16.27 -1.35
N GLY A 129 -11.50 -16.71 -0.67
CA GLY A 129 -10.78 -17.92 -1.03
C GLY A 129 -11.72 -19.14 -1.02
N ASP A 130 -11.28 -20.22 -1.64
CA ASP A 130 -12.00 -21.50 -1.66
C ASP A 130 -11.65 -22.33 -0.40
N PRO A 131 -12.58 -22.52 0.55
CA PRO A 131 -12.31 -23.25 1.78
C PRO A 131 -12.01 -24.74 1.55
N GLU A 132 -12.53 -25.36 0.49
CA GLU A 132 -12.23 -26.75 0.17
C GLU A 132 -10.79 -26.89 -0.34
N ARG A 133 -10.35 -25.96 -1.18
CA ARG A 133 -8.95 -25.90 -1.61
C ARG A 133 -8.06 -25.57 -0.43
N GLY A 134 -8.46 -24.67 0.46
CA GLY A 134 -7.74 -24.34 1.68
C GLY A 134 -7.51 -25.54 2.60
N ASN A 135 -8.51 -26.39 2.78
CA ASN A 135 -8.40 -27.65 3.52
C ASN A 135 -7.36 -28.57 2.90
N ARG A 136 -7.36 -28.74 1.57
CA ARG A 136 -6.33 -29.54 0.87
C ARG A 136 -4.94 -28.91 1.07
N LEU A 137 -4.81 -27.61 0.89
CA LEU A 137 -3.55 -26.88 1.09
C LEU A 137 -3.00 -27.00 2.53
N PHE A 138 -3.88 -27.02 3.52
CA PHE A 138 -3.46 -27.22 4.93
C PHE A 138 -2.71 -28.53 5.13
N THR A 139 -3.10 -29.57 4.39
CA THR A 139 -2.42 -30.86 4.36
C THR A 139 -1.20 -30.86 3.45
N ASP A 140 -1.34 -30.39 2.21
CA ASP A 140 -0.31 -30.44 1.16
C ASP A 140 0.91 -29.59 1.51
N LEU A 141 0.69 -28.43 2.14
CA LEU A 141 1.72 -27.53 2.63
C LEU A 141 2.26 -27.93 4.01
N SER A 142 1.83 -29.10 4.51
CA SER A 142 2.27 -29.71 5.77
C SER A 142 1.94 -28.91 7.04
N CYS A 143 1.01 -27.96 7.00
CA CYS A 143 0.56 -27.19 8.17
C CYS A 143 0.00 -28.12 9.25
N ILE A 144 -0.76 -29.16 8.84
CA ILE A 144 -1.38 -30.17 9.70
C ILE A 144 -0.36 -30.96 10.54
N ARG A 145 0.91 -31.03 10.12
CA ARG A 145 1.93 -31.75 10.88
C ARG A 145 2.26 -31.11 12.23
N CYS A 146 2.06 -29.80 12.32
CA CYS A 146 2.37 -29.01 13.51
C CYS A 146 1.11 -28.41 14.15
N HIS A 147 0.14 -28.00 13.35
CA HIS A 147 -1.08 -27.30 13.79
C HIS A 147 -2.29 -28.23 13.79
N GLN A 148 -3.22 -27.94 14.70
CA GLN A 148 -4.50 -28.65 14.85
C GLN A 148 -5.66 -27.73 14.51
N ILE A 149 -6.66 -28.29 13.81
CA ILE A 149 -7.96 -27.69 13.54
C ILE A 149 -9.03 -28.73 13.83
N GLY A 150 -10.06 -28.37 14.63
CA GLY A 150 -11.15 -29.29 14.98
C GLY A 150 -10.69 -30.58 15.67
N GLY A 151 -9.59 -30.52 16.41
CA GLY A 151 -9.00 -31.70 17.06
C GLY A 151 -8.19 -32.61 16.13
N VAL A 152 -7.99 -32.24 14.86
CA VAL A 152 -7.21 -33.03 13.87
C VAL A 152 -5.92 -32.30 13.52
N GLY A 153 -4.78 -32.97 13.67
CA GLY A 153 -3.46 -32.42 13.34
C GLY A 153 -2.43 -32.58 14.45
N GLY A 154 -1.28 -31.94 14.26
CA GLY A 154 -0.17 -31.96 15.22
C GLY A 154 -0.39 -31.02 16.39
N VAL A 155 0.41 -31.25 17.46
CA VAL A 155 0.34 -30.46 18.71
C VAL A 155 1.62 -29.67 18.99
N VAL A 156 2.50 -29.57 18.01
CA VAL A 156 3.74 -28.78 18.11
C VAL A 156 3.46 -27.28 18.03
N GLY A 157 2.58 -26.91 17.14
CA GLY A 157 2.11 -25.53 16.97
C GLY A 157 0.81 -25.27 17.72
N PRO A 158 0.39 -23.99 17.85
CA PRO A 158 -0.89 -23.65 18.45
C PRO A 158 -2.07 -24.19 17.65
N VAL A 159 -3.18 -24.46 18.36
CA VAL A 159 -4.48 -24.79 17.75
C VAL A 159 -5.00 -23.57 16.98
N LEU A 160 -5.44 -23.79 15.74
CA LEU A 160 -5.86 -22.68 14.84
C LEU A 160 -7.36 -22.41 14.84
N ASP A 161 -8.17 -23.13 15.60
CA ASP A 161 -9.62 -22.93 15.70
C ASP A 161 -9.99 -21.47 16.07
N HIS A 162 -9.21 -20.85 16.96
CA HIS A 162 -9.42 -19.46 17.37
C HIS A 162 -8.98 -18.42 16.34
N VAL A 163 -8.08 -18.79 15.42
CA VAL A 163 -7.65 -17.91 14.34
C VAL A 163 -8.78 -17.73 13.33
N GLY A 164 -9.56 -18.79 13.06
CA GLY A 164 -10.75 -18.73 12.23
C GLY A 164 -11.83 -17.79 12.79
N ALA A 165 -12.04 -17.78 14.11
CA ALA A 165 -13.06 -16.96 14.77
C ALA A 165 -12.79 -15.45 14.70
N ARG A 166 -11.52 -15.05 14.68
CA ARG A 166 -11.09 -13.65 14.56
C ARG A 166 -10.67 -13.25 13.15
N GLY A 167 -10.59 -14.18 12.25
CA GLY A 167 -10.01 -14.26 10.92
C GLY A 167 -10.08 -13.05 9.99
N VAL A 168 -9.71 -11.87 10.49
CA VAL A 168 -9.37 -10.76 9.62
C VAL A 168 -8.01 -11.08 8.99
N PRO A 169 -7.86 -11.06 7.66
CA PRO A 169 -6.60 -11.39 7.00
C PRO A 169 -5.36 -10.71 7.56
N ILE A 170 -5.51 -9.49 8.08
CA ILE A 170 -4.40 -8.74 8.68
C ILE A 170 -3.93 -9.34 10.02
N GLU A 171 -4.84 -9.91 10.81
CA GLU A 171 -4.48 -10.59 12.07
C GLU A 171 -3.76 -11.91 11.78
N VAL A 172 -4.19 -12.64 10.75
CA VAL A 172 -3.50 -13.84 10.27
C VAL A 172 -2.10 -13.48 9.79
N ALA A 173 -1.96 -12.37 9.06
CA ALA A 173 -0.68 -11.85 8.59
C ALA A 173 0.28 -11.57 9.77
N ALA A 174 -0.19 -10.84 10.78
CA ALA A 174 0.58 -10.51 11.96
C ALA A 174 0.97 -11.76 12.74
N ALA A 175 0.04 -12.70 12.92
CA ALA A 175 0.32 -13.97 13.58
C ALA A 175 1.37 -14.79 12.82
N MET A 176 1.24 -14.93 11.50
CA MET A 176 2.20 -15.65 10.67
C MET A 176 3.60 -14.99 10.72
N TRP A 177 3.67 -13.68 10.65
CA TRP A 177 4.92 -12.94 10.76
C TRP A 177 5.58 -13.19 12.11
N ASN A 178 4.88 -12.92 13.20
CA ASN A 178 5.44 -13.00 14.55
C ASN A 178 5.88 -14.41 14.93
N HIS A 179 5.22 -15.45 14.41
CA HIS A 179 5.55 -16.85 14.66
C HIS A 179 6.55 -17.44 13.66
N ALA A 180 6.90 -16.70 12.60
CA ALA A 180 7.73 -17.25 11.52
C ALA A 180 9.09 -17.79 11.99
N PRO A 181 9.85 -17.13 12.89
CA PRO A 181 11.10 -17.70 13.40
C PRO A 181 10.93 -19.04 14.12
N ALA A 182 9.90 -19.15 14.99
CA ALA A 182 9.59 -20.39 15.70
C ALA A 182 9.09 -21.50 14.77
N MET A 183 8.27 -21.15 13.78
CA MET A 183 7.84 -22.11 12.74
C MET A 183 9.01 -22.62 11.90
N MET A 184 9.99 -21.76 11.60
CA MET A 184 11.19 -22.16 10.87
C MET A 184 12.01 -23.16 11.66
N GLU A 185 12.25 -22.89 12.96
CA GLU A 185 13.00 -23.78 13.85
C GLU A 185 12.28 -25.13 14.02
N ALA A 186 10.99 -25.13 14.28
CA ALA A 186 10.17 -26.34 14.41
C ALA A 186 10.16 -27.17 13.11
N ALA A 187 10.08 -26.52 11.95
CA ALA A 187 10.12 -27.18 10.66
C ALA A 187 11.48 -27.84 10.39
N GLU A 188 12.58 -27.17 10.73
CA GLU A 188 13.94 -27.71 10.61
C GLU A 188 14.12 -28.94 11.51
N VAL A 189 13.74 -28.86 12.78
CA VAL A 189 13.79 -29.97 13.74
C VAL A 189 12.90 -31.14 13.28
N GLY A 190 11.72 -30.84 12.75
CA GLY A 190 10.75 -31.83 12.25
C GLY A 190 11.07 -32.40 10.87
N GLY A 191 12.12 -31.95 10.20
CA GLY A 191 12.45 -32.34 8.82
C GLY A 191 11.33 -31.97 7.80
N VAL A 192 10.62 -30.87 8.05
CA VAL A 192 9.54 -30.36 7.19
C VAL A 192 10.06 -29.22 6.34
N ALA A 193 9.94 -29.34 5.02
CA ALA A 193 10.26 -28.23 4.13
C ALA A 193 9.29 -27.08 4.37
N ARG A 194 9.81 -25.85 4.52
CA ARG A 194 8.94 -24.68 4.64
C ARG A 194 8.18 -24.44 3.34
N PRO A 195 6.84 -24.34 3.37
CA PRO A 195 6.06 -24.15 2.17
C PRO A 195 6.24 -22.71 1.63
N ARG A 196 6.26 -22.60 0.32
CA ARG A 196 6.06 -21.35 -0.40
C ARG A 196 4.59 -21.26 -0.79
N MET A 197 4.03 -20.08 -0.69
CA MET A 197 2.62 -19.83 -0.99
C MET A 197 2.49 -18.74 -2.05
N SER A 198 1.43 -18.82 -2.83
CA SER A 198 0.89 -17.71 -3.62
C SER A 198 -0.15 -16.94 -2.81
N GLY A 199 -0.56 -15.76 -3.28
CA GLY A 199 -1.65 -15.00 -2.65
C GLY A 199 -2.95 -15.81 -2.63
N SER A 200 -3.28 -16.52 -3.72
CA SER A 200 -4.47 -17.39 -3.75
C SER A 200 -4.40 -18.54 -2.75
N ASP A 201 -3.23 -19.14 -2.51
CA ASP A 201 -3.09 -20.21 -1.51
C ASP A 201 -3.38 -19.68 -0.10
N LEU A 202 -2.88 -18.48 0.22
CA LEU A 202 -3.16 -17.86 1.52
C LEU A 202 -4.63 -17.46 1.65
N ALA A 203 -5.26 -16.93 0.59
CA ALA A 203 -6.70 -16.62 0.59
C ALA A 203 -7.53 -17.86 0.89
N ASP A 204 -7.23 -18.99 0.25
CA ASP A 204 -7.93 -20.24 0.44
C ASP A 204 -7.72 -20.83 1.85
N LEU A 205 -6.49 -20.75 2.37
CA LEU A 205 -6.20 -21.15 3.75
C LEU A 205 -7.00 -20.30 4.76
N ILE A 206 -7.08 -18.97 4.57
CA ILE A 206 -7.88 -18.09 5.42
C ILE A 206 -9.37 -18.46 5.31
N ALA A 207 -9.87 -18.73 4.10
CA ALA A 207 -11.26 -19.17 3.89
C ALA A 207 -11.53 -20.49 4.61
N TYR A 208 -10.60 -21.45 4.55
CA TYR A 208 -10.71 -22.71 5.28
C TYR A 208 -10.75 -22.49 6.78
N LEU A 209 -9.80 -21.75 7.35
CA LEU A 209 -9.79 -21.44 8.79
C LEU A 209 -11.10 -20.81 9.26
N ARG A 210 -11.69 -19.93 8.46
CA ARG A 210 -12.98 -19.29 8.77
C ARG A 210 -14.15 -20.27 8.67
N SER A 211 -14.12 -21.24 7.77
CA SER A 211 -15.18 -22.23 7.62
C SER A 211 -15.22 -23.24 8.78
N THR A 212 -14.18 -23.31 9.62
CA THR A 212 -14.09 -24.24 10.76
C THR A 212 -14.74 -23.71 12.04
N VAL A 213 -15.20 -22.48 12.04
CA VAL A 213 -15.85 -21.82 13.18
C VAL A 213 -17.24 -21.33 12.76
N ASP A 214 -18.16 -21.34 13.72
CA ASP A 214 -19.49 -20.76 13.49
C ASP A 214 -19.35 -19.25 13.19
N ALA A 215 -19.97 -18.81 12.12
CA ALA A 215 -20.01 -17.39 11.76
C ALA A 215 -20.67 -16.61 12.91
N ILE A 216 -19.98 -15.60 13.42
CA ILE A 216 -20.57 -14.67 14.38
C ILE A 216 -21.57 -13.79 13.60
N PRO A 217 -22.89 -13.90 13.88
CA PRO A 217 -23.89 -13.12 13.14
C PRO A 217 -23.66 -11.63 13.33
N GLY A 218 -23.49 -10.89 12.24
CA GLY A 218 -23.34 -9.44 12.24
C GLY A 218 -21.90 -8.92 12.20
N GLU A 219 -20.91 -9.78 12.29
CA GLU A 219 -19.51 -9.37 12.03
C GLU A 219 -19.25 -9.32 10.51
N SER A 220 -19.44 -8.14 9.93
CA SER A 220 -18.86 -7.85 8.62
C SER A 220 -17.33 -7.88 8.75
N LEU A 221 -16.65 -8.33 7.70
CA LEU A 221 -15.19 -8.20 7.57
C LEU A 221 -14.80 -6.75 7.78
N TYR A 222 -14.39 -6.41 8.98
CA TYR A 222 -13.90 -5.07 9.29
C TYR A 222 -12.48 -4.98 8.74
N VAL A 223 -12.35 -4.28 7.63
CA VAL A 223 -11.05 -3.84 7.13
C VAL A 223 -10.67 -2.65 7.99
N LEU A 224 -9.65 -2.80 8.84
CA LEU A 224 -9.03 -1.65 9.49
C LEU A 224 -8.24 -0.89 8.42
N PRO A 225 -8.70 0.27 7.97
CA PRO A 225 -7.90 1.11 7.10
C PRO A 225 -6.70 1.58 7.91
N GLY A 226 -5.48 1.29 7.42
CA GLY A 226 -4.26 1.73 8.09
C GLY A 226 -4.05 3.24 7.98
N ASP A 227 -3.39 3.81 8.97
CA ASP A 227 -2.88 5.18 8.94
C ASP A 227 -1.48 5.21 8.31
N ALA A 228 -1.37 5.84 7.14
CA ALA A 228 -0.11 5.88 6.40
C ALA A 228 1.01 6.62 7.16
N SER A 229 0.67 7.63 7.99
CA SER A 229 1.68 8.33 8.82
C SER A 229 2.17 7.43 9.96
N ALA A 230 1.30 6.62 10.54
CA ALA A 230 1.69 5.60 11.51
C ALA A 230 2.55 4.52 10.85
N GLY A 231 2.24 4.12 9.61
CA GLY A 231 3.04 3.19 8.83
C GLY A 231 4.47 3.66 8.54
N ALA A 232 4.63 4.95 8.20
CA ALA A 232 5.96 5.55 8.06
C ALA A 232 6.76 5.43 9.38
N ARG A 233 6.13 5.76 10.51
CA ARG A 233 6.78 5.60 11.82
C ARG A 233 7.10 4.14 12.11
N ALA A 234 6.17 3.22 11.85
CA ALA A 234 6.38 1.79 12.08
C ALA A 234 7.56 1.24 11.27
N LEU A 235 7.78 1.66 10.03
CA LEU A 235 8.95 1.25 9.22
C LEU A 235 10.27 1.64 9.88
N VAL A 236 10.32 2.81 10.53
CA VAL A 236 11.50 3.27 11.28
C VAL A 236 11.61 2.56 12.61
N ASP A 237 10.55 2.55 13.42
CA ASP A 237 10.53 1.99 14.78
C ASP A 237 10.80 0.48 14.78
N ARG A 238 10.37 -0.22 13.73
CA ARG A 238 10.61 -1.65 13.52
C ARG A 238 11.88 -1.92 12.71
N GLN A 239 12.70 -0.90 12.45
CA GLN A 239 14.01 -0.97 11.79
C GLN A 239 13.98 -1.53 10.35
N CYS A 240 12.84 -1.50 9.67
CA CYS A 240 12.72 -1.97 8.28
C CYS A 240 13.62 -1.16 7.34
N VAL A 241 13.70 0.15 7.57
CA VAL A 241 14.48 1.09 6.75
C VAL A 241 16.00 0.86 6.83
N GLU A 242 16.49 0.22 7.88
CA GLU A 242 17.93 -0.11 8.03
C GLU A 242 18.44 -1.03 6.90
N CYS A 243 17.55 -1.87 6.37
CA CYS A 243 17.87 -2.78 5.28
C CYS A 243 17.25 -2.34 3.95
N HIS A 244 15.97 -1.91 3.99
CA HIS A 244 15.19 -1.59 2.82
C HIS A 244 15.35 -0.14 2.31
N GLY A 245 15.95 0.75 3.12
CA GLY A 245 16.08 2.18 2.81
C GLY A 245 14.74 2.90 2.79
N ASN A 246 14.76 4.13 2.31
CA ASN A 246 13.52 4.88 2.10
C ASN A 246 12.74 4.28 0.92
N PRO A 247 11.42 4.10 1.06
CA PRO A 247 10.60 3.70 -0.07
C PRO A 247 10.71 4.68 -1.24
N GLY A 248 11.04 4.13 -2.42
CA GLY A 248 11.32 4.90 -3.63
C GLY A 248 12.81 5.16 -3.89
N GLU A 249 13.67 5.03 -2.89
CA GLU A 249 15.13 5.21 -3.02
C GLU A 249 15.87 3.85 -2.99
N GLY A 250 15.26 2.87 -2.35
CA GLY A 250 15.83 1.54 -2.15
C GLY A 250 16.90 1.47 -1.08
N GLY A 251 17.18 0.25 -0.65
CA GLY A 251 18.21 -0.05 0.34
C GLY A 251 19.45 -0.70 -0.25
N ALA A 252 20.58 -0.53 0.40
CA ALA A 252 21.84 -1.17 0.00
C ALA A 252 21.86 -2.68 0.29
N ILE A 253 20.98 -3.15 1.19
CA ILE A 253 20.97 -4.52 1.73
C ILE A 253 19.78 -5.32 1.20
N ALA A 254 18.62 -4.68 1.09
CA ALA A 254 17.37 -5.30 0.70
C ALA A 254 16.64 -4.47 -0.36
N PRO A 255 15.71 -5.09 -1.12
CA PRO A 255 14.96 -4.39 -2.16
C PRO A 255 14.15 -3.20 -1.62
N ASP A 256 13.93 -2.21 -2.47
CA ASP A 256 12.99 -1.13 -2.21
C ASP A 256 11.58 -1.66 -1.98
N LEU A 257 11.00 -1.29 -0.83
CA LEU A 257 9.62 -1.69 -0.49
C LEU A 257 8.58 -1.00 -1.38
N ALA A 258 8.89 0.18 -1.91
CA ALA A 258 8.00 0.88 -2.82
C ALA A 258 7.76 0.08 -4.11
N GLY A 259 8.75 -0.61 -4.63
CA GLY A 259 8.63 -1.44 -5.83
C GLY A 259 7.80 -2.72 -5.66
N LEU A 260 7.48 -3.11 -4.41
CA LEU A 260 6.83 -4.39 -4.12
C LEU A 260 5.30 -4.35 -4.19
N SER A 261 4.70 -3.17 -4.12
CA SER A 261 3.26 -3.00 -3.96
C SER A 261 2.52 -2.62 -5.24
N GLY A 262 3.19 -2.54 -6.38
CA GLY A 262 2.59 -2.18 -7.67
C GLY A 262 1.48 -3.16 -8.11
N GLY A 263 0.26 -2.96 -7.61
CA GLY A 263 -0.92 -3.74 -7.98
C GLY A 263 -1.12 -5.06 -7.22
N ALA A 264 -0.34 -5.32 -6.17
CA ALA A 264 -0.51 -6.49 -5.33
C ALA A 264 -1.56 -6.25 -4.23
N SER A 265 -2.39 -7.25 -3.95
CA SER A 265 -3.34 -7.22 -2.83
C SER A 265 -2.61 -7.29 -1.47
N LEU A 266 -3.32 -6.99 -0.38
CA LEU A 266 -2.79 -7.22 0.97
C LEU A 266 -2.32 -8.68 1.14
N ILE A 267 -3.09 -9.62 0.62
CA ILE A 267 -2.78 -11.06 0.68
C ILE A 267 -1.49 -11.37 -0.10
N ASP A 268 -1.29 -10.76 -1.26
CA ASP A 268 -0.03 -10.91 -2.01
C ASP A 268 1.15 -10.32 -1.25
N PHE A 269 0.97 -9.15 -0.61
CA PHE A 269 2.01 -8.55 0.23
C PHE A 269 2.38 -9.46 1.41
N VAL A 270 1.39 -9.98 2.13
CA VAL A 270 1.60 -10.92 3.26
C VAL A 270 2.31 -12.18 2.78
N THR A 271 1.89 -12.71 1.65
CA THR A 271 2.50 -13.91 1.05
C THR A 271 3.94 -13.66 0.63
N LEU A 272 4.22 -12.48 0.08
CA LEU A 272 5.59 -12.08 -0.24
C LEU A 272 6.44 -11.98 1.03
N MET A 273 5.92 -11.34 2.08
CA MET A 273 6.56 -11.27 3.39
C MET A 273 6.87 -12.66 3.92
N TRP A 274 5.88 -13.57 3.94
CA TRP A 274 6.07 -14.96 4.33
C TRP A 274 7.20 -15.63 3.54
N ASN A 275 7.15 -15.56 2.22
CA ASN A 275 8.14 -16.21 1.36
C ASN A 275 9.57 -15.65 1.53
N LYS A 276 9.69 -14.37 1.92
CA LYS A 276 10.98 -13.69 2.13
C LYS A 276 11.51 -13.76 3.57
N THR A 277 10.67 -14.11 4.53
CA THR A 277 11.03 -14.17 5.96
C THR A 277 12.33 -14.94 6.25
N PRO A 278 12.65 -16.11 5.64
CA PRO A 278 13.90 -16.80 5.93
C PRO A 278 15.14 -15.94 5.66
N GLY A 279 15.13 -15.20 4.55
CA GLY A 279 16.21 -14.27 4.22
C GLY A 279 16.31 -13.13 5.22
N MET A 280 15.17 -12.58 5.65
CA MET A 280 15.12 -11.52 6.66
C MET A 280 15.59 -11.99 8.01
N VAL A 281 15.15 -13.15 8.49
CA VAL A 281 15.63 -13.76 9.75
C VAL A 281 17.15 -13.97 9.72
N SER A 282 17.68 -14.51 8.63
CA SER A 282 19.11 -14.72 8.48
C SER A 282 19.89 -13.40 8.47
N ALA A 283 19.38 -12.38 7.79
CA ALA A 283 20.01 -11.06 7.72
C ALA A 283 20.00 -10.32 9.06
N LEU A 284 18.93 -10.43 9.84
CA LEU A 284 18.80 -9.87 11.18
C LEU A 284 19.73 -10.57 12.16
N ARG A 285 19.76 -11.91 12.17
CA ARG A 285 20.68 -12.69 13.02
C ARG A 285 22.15 -12.37 12.74
N ALA A 286 22.53 -12.22 11.47
CA ALA A 286 23.90 -11.87 11.10
C ALA A 286 24.31 -10.46 11.57
N ARG A 287 23.36 -9.62 11.97
CA ARG A 287 23.57 -8.27 12.48
C ARG A 287 23.25 -8.11 13.97
N GLU A 288 22.96 -9.21 14.63
CA GLU A 288 22.56 -9.23 16.05
C GLU A 288 21.31 -8.36 16.34
N LEU A 289 20.41 -8.24 15.35
CA LEU A 289 19.15 -7.54 15.47
C LEU A 289 18.02 -8.51 15.81
N GLU A 290 17.09 -8.05 16.64
CA GLU A 290 15.91 -8.82 16.98
C GLU A 290 14.92 -8.86 15.80
N PHE A 291 14.19 -9.97 15.69
CA PHE A 291 13.11 -10.07 14.72
C PHE A 291 11.92 -9.20 15.19
N PRO A 292 11.48 -8.21 14.39
CA PRO A 292 10.48 -7.25 14.85
C PRO A 292 9.11 -7.90 15.03
N ASN A 293 8.48 -7.64 16.17
CA ASN A 293 7.09 -8.02 16.42
C ASN A 293 6.17 -6.94 15.84
N LEU A 294 5.18 -7.36 15.03
CA LEU A 294 4.21 -6.48 14.39
C LEU A 294 2.79 -6.83 14.87
N LYS A 295 2.06 -5.83 15.33
CA LYS A 295 0.62 -5.96 15.57
C LYS A 295 -0.15 -5.91 14.23
N ALA A 296 -1.42 -6.28 14.25
CA ALA A 296 -2.27 -6.18 13.08
C ALA A 296 -2.37 -4.73 12.56
N GLU A 297 -2.46 -3.76 13.49
CA GLU A 297 -2.47 -2.34 13.19
C GLU A 297 -1.16 -1.89 12.52
N ASP A 298 0.01 -2.32 13.04
CA ASP A 298 1.31 -2.02 12.42
C ASP A 298 1.34 -2.50 10.96
N PHE A 299 0.80 -3.69 10.67
CA PHE A 299 0.69 -4.20 9.30
C PHE A 299 -0.21 -3.35 8.42
N ALA A 300 -1.41 -3.02 8.90
CA ALA A 300 -2.35 -2.17 8.18
C ALA A 300 -1.73 -0.81 7.86
N ASP A 301 -1.08 -0.20 8.84
CA ASP A 301 -0.43 1.10 8.73
C ASP A 301 0.75 1.07 7.74
N ILE A 302 1.63 0.07 7.84
CA ILE A 302 2.75 -0.11 6.91
C ILE A 302 2.24 -0.29 5.48
N VAL A 303 1.22 -1.13 5.29
CA VAL A 303 0.62 -1.33 3.98
C VAL A 303 0.03 -0.02 3.45
N ALA A 304 -0.73 0.71 4.27
CA ALA A 304 -1.29 2.01 3.88
C ALA A 304 -0.18 3.00 3.46
N TYR A 305 0.94 3.04 4.20
CA TYR A 305 2.07 3.89 3.84
C TYR A 305 2.72 3.46 2.52
N LEU A 306 3.06 2.19 2.37
CA LEU A 306 3.68 1.67 1.14
C LEU A 306 2.79 1.92 -0.08
N TYR A 307 1.48 1.79 0.08
CA TYR A 307 0.55 2.15 -0.96
C TYR A 307 0.55 3.65 -1.24
N SER A 308 0.58 4.49 -0.22
CA SER A 308 0.56 5.94 -0.40
C SER A 308 1.76 6.46 -1.18
N VAL A 309 2.96 5.87 -1.00
CA VAL A 309 4.17 6.28 -1.72
C VAL A 309 4.24 5.69 -3.13
N ASN A 310 3.62 4.54 -3.38
CA ASN A 310 3.55 3.95 -4.72
C ASN A 310 2.41 4.46 -5.57
N TYR A 311 1.40 4.99 -4.96
CA TYR A 311 0.19 5.46 -5.62
C TYR A 311 0.46 6.45 -6.75
N PHE A 312 1.51 7.25 -6.57
CA PHE A 312 1.96 8.27 -7.49
C PHE A 312 3.19 7.86 -8.29
N ALA A 313 3.57 6.58 -8.26
CA ALA A 313 4.73 6.11 -9.00
C ALA A 313 4.61 6.52 -10.46
N ALA A 314 5.56 7.31 -10.88
CA ALA A 314 5.63 7.91 -12.19
C ALA A 314 5.66 6.83 -13.29
N GLY A 315 4.86 6.99 -14.31
CA GLY A 315 4.85 6.04 -15.42
C GLY A 315 4.28 6.59 -16.71
N GLY A 316 3.76 7.81 -16.71
CA GLY A 316 3.18 8.44 -17.88
C GLY A 316 4.21 9.12 -18.79
N ARG A 317 3.82 9.41 -20.01
CA ARG A 317 4.58 10.20 -20.99
C ARG A 317 3.96 11.57 -21.17
N ALA A 318 4.64 12.62 -20.73
CA ALA A 318 4.17 14.01 -20.82
C ALA A 318 3.79 14.44 -22.25
N SER A 319 4.55 13.98 -23.24
CA SER A 319 4.24 14.27 -24.64
C SER A 319 2.93 13.65 -25.12
N ARG A 320 2.60 12.44 -24.64
CA ARG A 320 1.30 11.82 -24.91
C ARG A 320 0.18 12.51 -24.15
N GLY A 321 0.41 12.88 -22.89
CA GLY A 321 -0.53 13.66 -22.10
C GLY A 321 -0.90 14.96 -22.74
N ARG A 322 0.10 15.69 -23.32
CA ARG A 322 -0.16 16.89 -24.13
C ARG A 322 -1.07 16.58 -25.32
N ALA A 323 -0.78 15.52 -26.07
CA ALA A 323 -1.59 15.13 -27.22
C ALA A 323 -3.03 14.71 -26.83
N LEU A 324 -3.22 14.13 -25.64
CA LEU A 324 -4.55 13.79 -25.12
C LEU A 324 -5.40 15.02 -24.82
N ILE A 325 -4.82 16.12 -24.32
CA ILE A 325 -5.55 17.37 -24.04
C ILE A 325 -6.20 17.88 -25.33
N ASP A 326 -5.49 17.84 -26.43
CA ASP A 326 -6.03 18.25 -27.73
C ASP A 326 -6.98 17.18 -28.31
N GLY A 327 -6.53 15.93 -28.37
CA GLY A 327 -7.29 14.82 -28.96
C GLY A 327 -8.60 14.50 -28.26
N LYS A 328 -8.69 14.72 -26.94
CA LYS A 328 -9.91 14.56 -26.13
C LYS A 328 -10.77 15.84 -26.10
N GLY A 329 -10.33 16.90 -26.80
CA GLY A 329 -11.11 18.11 -27.00
C GLY A 329 -11.10 19.12 -25.83
N CYS A 330 -10.18 18.97 -24.87
CA CYS A 330 -10.03 19.92 -23.75
C CYS A 330 -9.71 21.34 -24.25
N THR A 331 -8.98 21.44 -25.38
CA THR A 331 -8.58 22.71 -26.02
C THR A 331 -9.76 23.49 -26.61
N ARG A 332 -10.96 22.92 -26.70
CA ARG A 332 -12.16 23.67 -27.12
C ARG A 332 -12.54 24.76 -26.12
N CYS A 333 -12.21 24.55 -24.83
CA CYS A 333 -12.53 25.47 -23.75
C CYS A 333 -11.28 25.97 -23.02
N HIS A 334 -10.19 25.22 -23.03
CA HIS A 334 -8.98 25.53 -22.29
C HIS A 334 -7.78 25.82 -23.20
N SER A 335 -7.01 26.85 -22.88
CA SER A 335 -5.67 27.00 -23.45
C SER A 335 -4.72 25.99 -22.78
N ILE A 336 -3.90 25.29 -23.57
CA ILE A 336 -2.90 24.36 -23.06
C ILE A 336 -1.95 25.06 -22.09
N ASP A 337 -1.53 26.27 -22.41
CA ASP A 337 -0.59 27.03 -21.57
C ASP A 337 -1.20 27.41 -20.22
N ILE A 338 -2.50 27.73 -20.18
CA ILE A 338 -3.22 27.97 -18.93
C ILE A 338 -3.34 26.68 -18.12
N LEU A 339 -3.65 25.56 -18.77
CA LEU A 339 -3.70 24.26 -18.09
C LEU A 339 -2.33 23.87 -17.54
N ALA A 340 -1.28 24.02 -18.34
CA ALA A 340 0.09 23.64 -17.97
C ALA A 340 0.63 24.46 -16.78
N THR A 341 0.22 25.71 -16.66
CA THR A 341 0.69 26.62 -15.60
C THR A 341 -0.26 26.73 -14.41
N ARG A 342 -1.41 26.03 -14.45
CA ARG A 342 -2.40 26.11 -13.37
C ARG A 342 -1.87 25.46 -12.09
N PRO A 343 -1.79 26.23 -10.97
CA PRO A 343 -1.25 25.70 -9.72
C PRO A 343 -2.00 24.46 -9.24
N GLY A 344 -1.26 23.46 -8.78
CA GLY A 344 -1.80 22.27 -8.15
C GLY A 344 -2.18 21.12 -9.11
N LEU A 345 -2.36 21.33 -10.40
CA LEU A 345 -2.72 20.25 -11.33
C LEU A 345 -1.59 19.23 -11.52
N ASN A 346 -0.37 19.57 -11.14
CA ASN A 346 0.77 18.65 -11.08
C ASN A 346 0.65 17.61 -9.96
N HIS A 347 -0.25 17.83 -9.01
CA HIS A 347 -0.51 16.87 -7.93
C HIS A 347 -1.71 15.98 -8.28
N PRO A 348 -1.61 14.66 -8.26
CA PRO A 348 -2.68 13.74 -8.67
C PRO A 348 -4.02 13.98 -7.97
N SER A 349 -4.02 14.17 -6.65
CA SER A 349 -5.26 14.44 -5.90
C SER A 349 -5.93 15.75 -6.31
N SER A 350 -5.12 16.78 -6.62
CA SER A 350 -5.63 18.06 -7.09
C SER A 350 -6.23 17.96 -8.50
N LEU A 351 -5.59 17.18 -9.38
CA LEU A 351 -6.13 16.91 -10.71
C LEU A 351 -7.47 16.14 -10.59
N THR A 352 -7.53 15.11 -9.75
CA THR A 352 -8.75 14.34 -9.49
C THR A 352 -9.87 15.23 -8.97
N ALA A 353 -9.58 16.10 -7.99
CA ALA A 353 -10.56 17.06 -7.47
C ALA A 353 -11.02 18.04 -8.55
N ALA A 354 -10.09 18.54 -9.38
CA ALA A 354 -10.44 19.44 -10.49
C ALA A 354 -11.35 18.76 -11.53
N LEU A 355 -11.07 17.48 -11.85
CA LEU A 355 -11.90 16.70 -12.77
C LEU A 355 -13.28 16.42 -12.16
N TRP A 356 -13.36 16.04 -10.89
CA TRP A 356 -14.64 15.84 -10.19
C TRP A 356 -15.50 17.11 -10.16
N ASN A 357 -14.88 18.25 -9.85
CA ASN A 357 -15.56 19.53 -9.76
C ASN A 357 -15.80 20.20 -11.12
N HIS A 358 -15.52 19.51 -12.23
CA HIS A 358 -15.66 20.06 -13.59
C HIS A 358 -17.13 20.22 -14.00
N LEU A 359 -17.70 21.39 -13.73
CA LEU A 359 -19.12 21.66 -13.89
C LEU A 359 -19.51 22.16 -15.29
N ALA A 360 -18.65 22.95 -15.91
CA ALA A 360 -19.04 23.77 -17.09
C ALA A 360 -19.53 22.96 -18.30
N VAL A 361 -19.16 21.68 -18.40
CA VAL A 361 -19.55 20.84 -19.55
C VAL A 361 -20.86 20.09 -19.27
N LEU A 362 -21.22 19.89 -18.01
CA LEU A 362 -22.43 19.16 -17.62
C LEU A 362 -23.69 20.05 -17.62
N GLU A 363 -23.52 21.37 -17.46
CA GLU A 363 -24.59 22.32 -17.50
C GLU A 363 -24.94 22.82 -18.94
N ALA A 364 -24.11 22.49 -19.93
CA ALA A 364 -24.23 22.97 -21.30
C ALA A 364 -25.37 22.33 -22.14
N GLY A 365 -26.25 21.52 -21.52
CA GLY A 365 -27.48 21.05 -22.14
C GLY A 365 -27.40 19.70 -22.87
N GLU A 366 -28.55 19.29 -23.44
CA GLU A 366 -28.73 18.03 -24.15
C GLU A 366 -27.69 17.85 -25.26
N GLY A 367 -26.89 16.78 -25.18
CA GLY A 367 -25.84 16.44 -26.15
C GLY A 367 -24.40 16.58 -25.66
N ALA A 368 -24.14 17.22 -24.52
CA ALA A 368 -22.82 17.29 -23.93
C ALA A 368 -22.31 15.87 -23.52
N GLU A 369 -23.21 15.01 -23.14
CA GLU A 369 -22.90 13.62 -22.75
C GLU A 369 -22.43 12.75 -23.93
N ALA A 370 -22.95 12.98 -25.13
CA ALA A 370 -22.60 12.22 -26.34
C ALA A 370 -21.12 12.40 -26.75
N ASN A 371 -20.48 13.46 -26.29
CA ASN A 371 -19.08 13.79 -26.60
C ASN A 371 -18.20 13.84 -25.37
N TRP A 372 -18.63 13.26 -24.21
CA TRP A 372 -17.80 13.21 -23.02
C TRP A 372 -16.53 12.41 -23.28
N PRO A 373 -15.34 13.00 -23.12
CA PRO A 373 -14.10 12.28 -23.39
C PRO A 373 -13.82 11.24 -22.31
N SER A 374 -13.70 9.98 -22.68
CA SER A 374 -13.31 8.92 -21.78
C SER A 374 -11.80 8.76 -21.73
N PHE A 375 -11.28 8.30 -20.59
CA PHE A 375 -9.87 7.98 -20.39
C PHE A 375 -9.70 6.53 -19.92
N THR A 376 -8.66 5.88 -20.40
CA THR A 376 -8.11 4.68 -19.78
C THR A 376 -7.15 5.07 -18.65
N GLY A 377 -6.81 4.14 -17.75
CA GLY A 377 -5.79 4.38 -16.71
C GLY A 377 -4.44 4.85 -17.26
N PRO A 378 -3.87 4.17 -18.30
CA PRO A 378 -2.65 4.64 -18.96
C PRO A 378 -2.76 6.05 -19.59
N GLU A 379 -3.89 6.40 -20.19
CA GLU A 379 -4.11 7.76 -20.70
C GLU A 379 -4.17 8.79 -19.56
N MET A 380 -4.82 8.44 -18.45
CA MET A 380 -4.84 9.29 -17.26
C MET A 380 -3.45 9.46 -16.66
N GLN A 381 -2.63 8.41 -16.69
CA GLN A 381 -1.24 8.46 -16.27
C GLN A 381 -0.41 9.39 -17.16
N ASP A 382 -0.57 9.29 -18.49
CA ASP A 382 0.07 10.20 -19.46
C ASP A 382 -0.37 11.66 -19.23
N LEU A 383 -1.66 11.89 -18.94
CA LEU A 383 -2.19 13.20 -18.63
C LEU A 383 -1.57 13.77 -17.34
N MET A 384 -1.49 12.99 -16.28
CA MET A 384 -0.83 13.40 -15.03
C MET A 384 0.66 13.73 -15.27
N ALA A 385 1.36 12.92 -16.05
CA ALA A 385 2.76 13.16 -16.39
C ALA A 385 2.95 14.50 -17.14
N PHE A 386 2.01 14.89 -17.99
CA PHE A 386 2.04 16.20 -18.64
C PHE A 386 1.97 17.34 -17.61
N PHE A 387 1.04 17.29 -16.68
CA PHE A 387 0.91 18.33 -15.65
C PHE A 387 2.12 18.38 -14.72
N GLN A 388 2.70 17.21 -14.37
CA GLN A 388 3.90 17.12 -13.55
C GLN A 388 5.12 17.73 -14.24
N ALA A 389 5.29 17.48 -15.53
CA ALA A 389 6.40 18.02 -16.31
C ALA A 389 6.25 19.50 -16.67
N SER A 390 5.08 20.10 -16.49
CA SER A 390 4.78 21.49 -16.88
C SER A 390 5.08 22.49 -15.77
N VAL A 391 5.40 22.01 -14.57
CA VAL A 391 5.79 22.88 -13.44
C VAL A 391 7.31 22.99 -13.45
N PRO A 392 7.87 24.22 -13.48
CA PRO A 392 9.31 24.45 -13.46
C PRO A 392 9.95 24.05 -12.14
#